data_5fa8ab7bc538b956c3fe64b5683d370c
#
_entry.id   5fa8ab7bc538b956c3fe64b5683d370c
#
_cell.length_a   1.000
_cell.length_b   1.000
_cell.length_c   1.000
_cell.angle_alpha   90.00
_cell.angle_beta   90.00
_cell.angle_gamma   90.00
#
_symmetry.space_group_name_H-M   'P 1'
#
loop_
_entity.id
_entity.type
_entity.pdbx_description
1 polymer ?
#
loop_
_entity_poly.entity_id
_entity_poly.type
_entity_poly.pdbx_seq_one_letter_code
_entity_poly.pdbx_strand_id
1 'polypeptide(L)'
;LNLALRAVTRPGDIVAVQSPTFYGLLQILESLGLRALEIPTSPQTGLSIEALELATQTHEAISALVIVPHLQNPLGSIMPDSHKERLVALCTRQGIPLIEDDTYSALCTGDTPRKALKSWDTTGNVIHCASLHKILAPGLRLGWITGGRWQARVEMFKHAQTHFNEELSQMAAAEFMASSAYDRHLRRLR
;
A
#
# COMPACT_ATOMS: atom_id res chain seq x y z
N LEU A 1 3.58 4.40 -4.44
CA LEU A 1 4.53 4.00 -3.40
C LEU A 1 5.69 5.00 -3.27
N ASN A 2 6.37 5.40 -4.36
CA ASN A 2 7.49 6.35 -4.30
C ASN A 2 7.13 7.65 -3.56
N LEU A 3 5.98 8.26 -3.89
CA LEU A 3 5.49 9.47 -3.20
C LEU A 3 5.22 9.24 -1.71
N ALA A 4 4.61 8.11 -1.37
CA ALA A 4 4.32 7.75 0.01
C ALA A 4 5.61 7.61 0.83
N LEU A 5 6.59 6.88 0.31
CA LEU A 5 7.90 6.71 0.94
C LEU A 5 8.61 8.06 1.13
N ARG A 6 8.68 8.89 0.09
CA ARG A 6 9.27 10.25 0.19
C ARG A 6 8.60 11.12 1.26
N ALA A 7 7.30 10.93 1.48
CA ALA A 7 6.57 11.71 2.46
C ALA A 7 6.96 11.37 3.91
N VAL A 8 7.44 10.15 4.18
CA VAL A 8 7.65 9.64 5.54
C VAL A 8 9.10 9.24 5.85
N THR A 9 9.98 9.16 4.85
CA THR A 9 11.37 8.70 5.01
C THR A 9 12.39 9.69 4.48
N ARG A 10 13.67 9.44 4.82
CA ARG A 10 14.87 10.10 4.31
C ARG A 10 15.89 9.06 3.87
N PRO A 11 16.84 9.38 2.97
CA PRO A 11 17.94 8.47 2.63
C PRO A 11 18.65 7.93 3.87
N GLY A 12 18.93 6.62 3.87
CA GLY A 12 19.52 5.90 5.01
C GLY A 12 18.51 5.25 5.97
N ASP A 13 17.25 5.67 5.93
CA ASP A 13 16.19 5.14 6.80
C ASP A 13 15.89 3.65 6.51
N ILE A 14 15.43 2.94 7.55
CA ILE A 14 15.00 1.55 7.47
C ILE A 14 13.49 1.50 7.20
N VAL A 15 13.11 0.74 6.17
CA VAL A 15 11.73 0.45 5.81
C VAL A 15 11.48 -1.05 5.97
N ALA A 16 10.54 -1.41 6.83
CA ALA A 16 10.09 -2.79 6.95
C ALA A 16 9.24 -3.19 5.72
N VAL A 17 9.48 -4.38 5.20
CA VAL A 17 8.79 -4.94 4.02
C VAL A 17 8.47 -6.41 4.25
N GLN A 18 7.46 -6.93 3.56
CA GLN A 18 7.16 -8.35 3.53
C GLN A 18 8.29 -9.15 2.87
N SER A 19 8.57 -10.36 3.35
CA SER A 19 9.52 -11.27 2.71
C SER A 19 8.87 -12.64 2.46
N PRO A 20 8.81 -13.10 1.19
CA PRO A 20 9.22 -12.39 -0.02
C PRO A 20 8.31 -11.20 -0.36
N THR A 21 8.81 -10.26 -1.17
CA THR A 21 8.07 -9.08 -1.61
C THR A 21 8.19 -8.85 -3.12
N PHE A 22 7.39 -7.92 -3.65
CA PHE A 22 7.47 -7.47 -5.02
C PHE A 22 8.82 -6.76 -5.28
N TYR A 23 9.59 -7.26 -6.23
CA TYR A 23 10.94 -6.74 -6.55
C TYR A 23 10.95 -5.24 -6.88
N GLY A 24 9.87 -4.73 -7.51
CA GLY A 24 9.78 -3.31 -7.82
C GLY A 24 9.74 -2.41 -6.59
N LEU A 25 9.27 -2.91 -5.43
CA LEU A 25 9.38 -2.17 -4.17
C LEU A 25 10.85 -2.03 -3.76
N LEU A 26 11.65 -3.09 -3.87
CA LEU A 26 13.07 -3.05 -3.52
C LEU A 26 13.83 -2.06 -4.41
N GLN A 27 13.49 -2.01 -5.71
CA GLN A 27 14.05 -1.02 -6.64
C GLN A 27 13.67 0.42 -6.25
N ILE A 28 12.44 0.65 -5.77
CA ILE A 28 12.02 1.96 -5.27
C ILE A 28 12.84 2.32 -4.02
N LEU A 29 13.00 1.41 -3.07
CA LEU A 29 13.79 1.65 -1.86
C LEU A 29 15.25 2.00 -2.21
N GLU A 30 15.87 1.21 -3.08
CA GLU A 30 17.23 1.47 -3.58
C GLU A 30 17.35 2.87 -4.22
N SER A 31 16.41 3.23 -5.10
CA SER A 31 16.39 4.54 -5.77
C SER A 31 16.24 5.72 -4.82
N LEU A 32 15.69 5.50 -3.63
CA LEU A 32 15.53 6.49 -2.58
C LEU A 32 16.66 6.44 -1.53
N GLY A 33 17.64 5.54 -1.70
CA GLY A 33 18.71 5.32 -0.73
C GLY A 33 18.21 4.76 0.61
N LEU A 34 17.11 3.98 0.60
CA LEU A 34 16.51 3.38 1.78
C LEU A 34 17.02 1.95 1.99
N ARG A 35 16.99 1.49 3.23
CA ARG A 35 17.39 0.14 3.64
C ARG A 35 16.14 -0.70 3.88
N ALA A 36 16.06 -1.89 3.27
CA ALA A 36 14.95 -2.82 3.50
C ALA A 36 15.22 -3.68 4.75
N LEU A 37 14.23 -3.80 5.64
CA LEU A 37 14.17 -4.79 6.71
C LEU A 37 13.08 -5.80 6.37
N GLU A 38 13.49 -7.01 6.05
CA GLU A 38 12.58 -8.09 5.66
C GLU A 38 11.87 -8.70 6.86
N ILE A 39 10.53 -8.71 6.83
CA ILE A 39 9.68 -9.33 7.85
C ILE A 39 9.05 -10.60 7.26
N PRO A 40 9.22 -11.77 7.91
CA PRO A 40 8.64 -13.02 7.42
C PRO A 40 7.15 -12.92 7.14
N THR A 41 6.71 -13.51 6.03
CA THR A 41 5.33 -13.43 5.55
C THR A 41 4.79 -14.83 5.26
N SER A 42 3.64 -15.16 5.84
CA SER A 42 2.93 -16.42 5.64
C SER A 42 1.97 -16.32 4.44
N PRO A 43 1.89 -17.37 3.59
CA PRO A 43 0.87 -17.45 2.55
C PRO A 43 -0.57 -17.44 3.09
N GLN A 44 -0.77 -17.85 4.35
CA GLN A 44 -2.10 -17.95 4.97
C GLN A 44 -2.55 -16.66 5.65
N THR A 45 -1.63 -15.97 6.36
CA THR A 45 -1.98 -14.86 7.24
C THR A 45 -1.32 -13.54 6.87
N GLY A 46 -0.43 -13.53 5.87
CA GLY A 46 0.34 -12.35 5.51
C GLY A 46 1.54 -12.12 6.42
N LEU A 47 1.94 -10.87 6.61
CA LEU A 47 3.09 -10.46 7.42
C LEU A 47 2.96 -10.94 8.87
N SER A 48 4.05 -11.48 9.44
CA SER A 48 4.14 -11.83 10.86
C SER A 48 4.21 -10.57 11.72
N ILE A 49 3.15 -10.34 12.50
CA ILE A 49 3.08 -9.21 13.42
C ILE A 49 4.07 -9.40 14.57
N GLU A 50 4.25 -10.62 15.03
CA GLU A 50 5.18 -11.00 16.10
C GLU A 50 6.64 -10.72 15.69
N ALA A 51 7.01 -11.06 14.46
CA ALA A 51 8.33 -10.75 13.92
C ALA A 51 8.56 -9.24 13.77
N LEU A 52 7.54 -8.49 13.33
CA LEU A 52 7.62 -7.04 13.27
C LEU A 52 7.77 -6.43 14.67
N GLU A 53 7.00 -6.90 15.65
CA GLU A 53 7.09 -6.42 17.04
C GLU A 53 8.48 -6.68 17.64
N LEU A 54 9.05 -7.86 17.41
CA LEU A 54 10.42 -8.17 17.80
C LEU A 54 11.44 -7.24 17.10
N ALA A 55 11.25 -6.99 15.80
CA ALA A 55 12.12 -6.11 15.03
C ALA A 55 12.13 -4.67 15.58
N THR A 56 10.98 -4.17 16.07
CA THR A 56 10.91 -2.83 16.69
C THR A 56 11.68 -2.74 18.01
N GLN A 57 12.00 -3.85 18.63
CA GLN A 57 12.76 -3.90 19.89
C GLN A 57 14.27 -4.09 19.67
N THR A 58 14.67 -4.67 18.55
CA THR A 58 16.05 -5.14 18.29
C THR A 58 16.80 -4.34 17.24
N HIS A 59 16.12 -3.58 16.40
CA HIS A 59 16.72 -2.80 15.33
C HIS A 59 16.70 -1.30 15.62
N GLU A 60 17.50 -0.56 14.83
CA GLU A 60 17.35 0.89 14.72
C GLU A 60 15.90 1.25 14.38
N ALA A 61 15.49 2.49 14.63
CA ALA A 61 14.12 2.92 14.42
C ALA A 61 13.63 2.61 13.00
N ILE A 62 12.56 1.82 12.90
CA ILE A 62 11.86 1.54 11.63
C ILE A 62 11.09 2.79 11.25
N SER A 63 11.46 3.41 10.12
CA SER A 63 10.88 4.68 9.66
C SER A 63 9.56 4.53 8.91
N ALA A 64 9.29 3.37 8.33
CA ALA A 64 8.01 3.02 7.71
C ALA A 64 7.85 1.51 7.55
N LEU A 65 6.60 1.06 7.39
CA LEU A 65 6.27 -0.29 6.94
C LEU A 65 5.51 -0.19 5.61
N VAL A 66 5.92 -0.98 4.61
CA VAL A 66 5.15 -1.15 3.36
C VAL A 66 4.55 -2.55 3.33
N ILE A 67 3.25 -2.64 3.05
CA ILE A 67 2.51 -3.90 3.05
C ILE A 67 1.52 -3.99 1.89
N VAL A 68 1.39 -5.20 1.32
CA VAL A 68 0.33 -5.59 0.38
C VAL A 68 -0.61 -6.53 1.14
N PRO A 69 -1.77 -6.06 1.63
CA PRO A 69 -2.64 -6.88 2.50
C PRO A 69 -3.54 -7.84 1.74
N HIS A 70 -3.72 -7.62 0.44
CA HIS A 70 -4.63 -8.39 -0.42
C HIS A 70 -3.89 -8.96 -1.63
N LEU A 71 -3.97 -10.29 -1.82
CA LEU A 71 -3.31 -11.02 -2.91
C LEU A 71 -1.84 -10.62 -3.03
N GLN A 72 -1.14 -10.70 -1.91
CA GLN A 72 0.26 -10.29 -1.79
C GLN A 72 1.14 -10.92 -2.88
N ASN A 73 1.94 -10.10 -3.51
CA ASN A 73 2.87 -10.55 -4.54
C ASN A 73 4.26 -10.85 -3.93
N PRO A 74 4.74 -12.13 -3.94
CA PRO A 74 4.29 -13.22 -4.81
C PRO A 74 3.40 -14.29 -4.14
N LEU A 75 3.12 -14.21 -2.85
CA LEU A 75 2.51 -15.34 -2.10
C LEU A 75 1.00 -15.51 -2.30
N GLY A 76 0.31 -14.49 -2.81
CA GLY A 76 -1.15 -14.49 -2.95
C GLY A 76 -1.91 -14.40 -1.63
N SER A 77 -1.22 -14.16 -0.50
CA SER A 77 -1.86 -14.10 0.81
C SER A 77 -2.88 -12.97 0.91
N ILE A 78 -3.94 -13.21 1.68
CA ILE A 78 -4.93 -12.21 2.08
C ILE A 78 -4.88 -12.12 3.61
N MET A 79 -4.48 -10.97 4.12
CA MET A 79 -4.38 -10.75 5.56
C MET A 79 -5.78 -10.73 6.20
N PRO A 80 -6.03 -11.54 7.26
CA PRO A 80 -7.28 -11.49 8.01
C PRO A 80 -7.54 -10.12 8.65
N ASP A 81 -8.80 -9.73 8.75
CA ASP A 81 -9.19 -8.43 9.32
C ASP A 81 -8.68 -8.22 10.75
N SER A 82 -8.70 -9.26 11.58
CA SER A 82 -8.12 -9.22 12.93
C SER A 82 -6.61 -8.94 12.94
N HIS A 83 -5.87 -9.45 11.93
CA HIS A 83 -4.44 -9.15 11.77
C HIS A 83 -4.21 -7.72 11.28
N LYS A 84 -5.06 -7.24 10.36
CA LYS A 84 -5.00 -5.83 9.89
C LYS A 84 -5.20 -4.86 11.03
N GLU A 85 -6.22 -5.08 11.87
CA GLU A 85 -6.50 -4.25 13.04
C GLU A 85 -5.32 -4.24 14.03
N ARG A 86 -4.77 -5.42 14.37
CA ARG A 86 -3.57 -5.54 15.24
C ARG A 86 -2.37 -4.82 14.65
N LEU A 87 -2.14 -4.94 13.33
CA LEU A 87 -1.02 -4.29 12.66
C LEU A 87 -1.14 -2.77 12.70
N VAL A 88 -2.32 -2.22 12.40
CA VAL A 88 -2.58 -0.77 12.49
C VAL A 88 -2.36 -0.28 13.92
N ALA A 89 -2.87 -1.01 14.92
CA ALA A 89 -2.67 -0.67 16.34
C ALA A 89 -1.19 -0.70 16.74
N LEU A 90 -0.43 -1.71 16.30
CA LEU A 90 1.02 -1.81 16.55
C LEU A 90 1.77 -0.62 15.93
N CYS A 91 1.56 -0.36 14.63
CA CYS A 91 2.23 0.72 13.92
C CYS A 91 1.89 2.10 14.52
N THR A 92 0.63 2.30 14.92
CA THR A 92 0.20 3.54 15.59
C THR A 92 0.89 3.72 16.94
N ARG A 93 0.94 2.67 17.78
CA ARG A 93 1.59 2.69 19.09
C ARG A 93 3.09 2.95 18.98
N GLN A 94 3.75 2.38 17.99
CA GLN A 94 5.20 2.53 17.74
C GLN A 94 5.54 3.81 16.94
N GLY A 95 4.55 4.55 16.46
CA GLY A 95 4.77 5.73 15.64
C GLY A 95 5.29 5.43 14.23
N ILE A 96 5.15 4.17 13.75
CA ILE A 96 5.63 3.72 12.43
C ILE A 96 4.58 4.06 11.38
N PRO A 97 4.87 4.92 10.38
CA PRO A 97 4.02 5.13 9.22
C PRO A 97 3.74 3.82 8.50
N LEU A 98 2.46 3.53 8.22
CA LEU A 98 2.03 2.32 7.53
C LEU A 98 1.61 2.68 6.10
N ILE A 99 2.33 2.17 5.11
CA ILE A 99 2.01 2.34 3.68
C ILE A 99 1.34 1.07 3.19
N GLU A 100 0.06 1.19 2.89
CA GLU A 100 -0.76 0.11 2.33
C GLU A 100 -0.77 0.19 0.80
N ASP A 101 -0.27 -0.85 0.13
CA ASP A 101 -0.42 -1.04 -1.31
C ASP A 101 -1.64 -1.93 -1.57
N ASP A 102 -2.74 -1.30 -1.91
CA ASP A 102 -4.04 -1.97 -2.14
C ASP A 102 -4.34 -2.17 -3.63
N THR A 103 -3.31 -2.42 -4.42
CA THR A 103 -3.42 -2.60 -5.89
C THR A 103 -4.33 -3.78 -6.29
N TYR A 104 -4.47 -4.80 -5.44
CA TYR A 104 -5.11 -6.07 -5.79
C TYR A 104 -6.44 -6.34 -5.09
N SER A 105 -6.90 -5.51 -4.16
CA SER A 105 -8.12 -5.78 -3.36
C SER A 105 -9.37 -6.03 -4.21
N ALA A 106 -9.53 -5.29 -5.29
CA ALA A 106 -10.65 -5.45 -6.20
C ALA A 106 -10.66 -6.79 -6.96
N LEU A 107 -9.55 -7.53 -6.98
CA LEU A 107 -9.44 -8.86 -7.58
C LEU A 107 -9.72 -10.00 -6.59
N CYS A 108 -9.87 -9.71 -5.30
CA CYS A 108 -10.25 -10.72 -4.33
C CYS A 108 -11.62 -11.31 -4.65
N THR A 109 -11.72 -12.64 -4.56
CA THR A 109 -12.99 -13.36 -4.72
C THR A 109 -13.83 -13.28 -3.46
N GLY A 110 -15.15 -13.46 -3.58
CA GLY A 110 -16.13 -13.42 -2.49
C GLY A 110 -17.08 -12.24 -2.59
N ASP A 111 -18.22 -12.34 -1.90
CA ASP A 111 -19.33 -11.37 -2.01
C ASP A 111 -19.13 -10.13 -1.12
N THR A 112 -18.22 -10.22 -0.13
CA THR A 112 -17.98 -9.11 0.79
C THR A 112 -16.74 -8.33 0.37
N PRO A 113 -16.85 -6.99 0.20
CA PRO A 113 -15.70 -6.16 -0.06
C PRO A 113 -14.63 -6.28 1.03
N ARG A 114 -13.37 -6.40 0.63
CA ARG A 114 -12.25 -6.47 1.57
C ARG A 114 -11.98 -5.11 2.20
N LYS A 115 -11.87 -5.06 3.52
CA LYS A 115 -11.54 -3.83 4.22
C LYS A 115 -10.05 -3.52 4.07
N ALA A 116 -9.73 -2.30 3.66
CA ALA A 116 -8.38 -1.79 3.67
C ALA A 116 -7.88 -1.57 5.12
N LEU A 117 -6.57 -1.65 5.37
CA LEU A 117 -5.97 -1.27 6.66
C LEU A 117 -6.36 0.14 7.06
N LYS A 118 -6.49 1.03 6.09
CA LYS A 118 -6.96 2.41 6.28
C LYS A 118 -8.28 2.51 7.04
N SER A 119 -9.17 1.51 6.98
CA SER A 119 -10.46 1.53 7.67
C SER A 119 -10.35 1.44 9.20
N TRP A 120 -9.22 0.97 9.73
CA TRP A 120 -8.92 0.96 11.19
C TRP A 120 -8.08 2.14 11.65
N ASP A 121 -7.67 3.01 10.73
CA ASP A 121 -6.80 4.15 11.03
C ASP A 121 -7.61 5.33 11.57
N THR A 122 -7.51 5.61 12.85
CA THR A 122 -8.14 6.76 13.51
C THR A 122 -7.20 7.95 13.71
N THR A 123 -5.91 7.80 13.41
CA THR A 123 -4.86 8.79 13.70
C THR A 123 -4.22 9.41 12.46
N GLY A 124 -4.62 8.96 11.28
CA GLY A 124 -3.98 9.34 10.02
C GLY A 124 -2.62 8.68 9.80
N ASN A 125 -2.33 7.56 10.49
CA ASN A 125 -1.04 6.87 10.41
C ASN A 125 -0.92 5.92 9.20
N VAL A 126 -2.00 5.64 8.48
CA VAL A 126 -2.00 4.80 7.28
C VAL A 126 -2.06 5.66 6.02
N ILE A 127 -1.09 5.47 5.14
CA ILE A 127 -1.10 5.98 3.76
C ILE A 127 -1.62 4.84 2.88
N HIS A 128 -2.79 5.02 2.29
CA HIS A 128 -3.38 4.03 1.39
C HIS A 128 -3.07 4.39 -0.06
N CYS A 129 -2.54 3.44 -0.81
CA CYS A 129 -2.21 3.55 -2.23
C CYS A 129 -3.05 2.56 -3.02
N ALA A 130 -3.72 3.00 -4.06
CA ALA A 130 -4.46 2.15 -4.96
C ALA A 130 -4.15 2.46 -6.43
N SER A 131 -4.39 1.51 -7.33
CA SER A 131 -4.02 1.64 -8.73
C SER A 131 -5.02 0.95 -9.65
N LEU A 132 -5.30 1.58 -10.80
CA LEU A 132 -6.10 1.00 -11.87
C LEU A 132 -5.30 0.07 -12.81
N HIS A 133 -3.98 -0.01 -12.63
CA HIS A 133 -3.05 -0.72 -13.51
C HIS A 133 -3.41 -2.21 -13.68
N LYS A 134 -3.82 -2.88 -12.62
CA LYS A 134 -4.13 -4.32 -12.61
C LYS A 134 -5.61 -4.62 -12.80
N ILE A 135 -6.47 -3.65 -12.49
CA ILE A 135 -7.92 -3.85 -12.44
C ILE A 135 -8.66 -3.21 -13.61
N LEU A 136 -8.01 -2.34 -14.37
CA LEU A 136 -8.61 -1.71 -15.56
C LEU A 136 -7.70 -1.81 -16.77
N ALA A 137 -6.64 -1.02 -16.85
CA ALA A 137 -5.70 -1.07 -17.96
C ALA A 137 -4.32 -0.55 -17.56
N PRO A 138 -3.24 -1.28 -17.87
CA PRO A 138 -1.86 -0.87 -17.53
C PRO A 138 -1.46 0.48 -18.12
N GLY A 139 -1.92 0.80 -19.32
CA GLY A 139 -1.57 2.02 -20.06
C GLY A 139 -2.15 3.30 -19.49
N LEU A 140 -3.22 3.26 -18.70
CA LEU A 140 -3.85 4.44 -18.11
C LEU A 140 -2.95 5.15 -17.10
N ARG A 141 -2.05 4.44 -16.44
CA ARG A 141 -1.12 4.97 -15.42
C ARG A 141 -1.79 5.78 -14.32
N LEU A 142 -3.02 5.39 -13.94
CA LEU A 142 -3.82 6.04 -12.92
C LEU A 142 -3.83 5.26 -11.60
N GLY A 143 -3.93 6.01 -10.52
CA GLY A 143 -4.10 5.53 -9.17
C GLY A 143 -4.34 6.70 -8.23
N TRP A 144 -4.56 6.41 -6.95
CA TRP A 144 -4.77 7.43 -5.94
C TRP A 144 -4.04 7.10 -4.64
N ILE A 145 -3.80 8.14 -3.86
CA ILE A 145 -3.23 8.07 -2.52
C ILE A 145 -4.12 8.84 -1.56
N THR A 146 -4.40 8.24 -0.41
CA THR A 146 -4.92 8.94 0.76
C THR A 146 -3.82 9.00 1.81
N GLY A 147 -3.19 10.17 1.93
CA GLY A 147 -1.92 10.33 2.67
C GLY A 147 -2.06 10.44 4.20
N GLY A 148 -3.30 10.44 4.73
CA GLY A 148 -3.50 10.62 6.17
C GLY A 148 -2.87 11.94 6.65
N ARG A 149 -2.15 11.89 7.78
CA ARG A 149 -1.46 13.08 8.33
C ARG A 149 -0.31 13.61 7.46
N TRP A 150 0.11 12.87 6.44
CA TRP A 150 1.14 13.30 5.48
C TRP A 150 0.59 13.79 4.14
N GLN A 151 -0.73 13.97 4.02
CA GLN A 151 -1.40 14.35 2.76
C GLN A 151 -0.72 15.56 2.10
N ALA A 152 -0.47 16.63 2.85
CA ALA A 152 0.18 17.84 2.32
C ALA A 152 1.59 17.58 1.75
N ARG A 153 2.37 16.67 2.36
CA ARG A 153 3.69 16.28 1.85
C ARG A 153 3.57 15.44 0.58
N VAL A 154 2.60 14.53 0.52
CA VAL A 154 2.33 13.72 -0.67
C VAL A 154 1.96 14.63 -1.85
N GLU A 155 1.09 15.60 -1.63
CA GLU A 155 0.67 16.59 -2.65
C GLU A 155 1.84 17.44 -3.13
N MET A 156 2.66 17.94 -2.21
CA MET A 156 3.87 18.69 -2.54
C MET A 156 4.81 17.88 -3.43
N PHE A 157 5.11 16.63 -3.08
CA PHE A 157 5.98 15.78 -3.88
C PHE A 157 5.34 15.39 -5.22
N LYS A 158 4.02 15.14 -5.25
CA LYS A 158 3.30 14.87 -6.49
C LYS A 158 3.39 16.07 -7.44
N HIS A 159 3.15 17.27 -6.93
CA HIS A 159 3.25 18.51 -7.73
C HIS A 159 4.67 18.72 -8.27
N ALA A 160 5.69 18.55 -7.42
CA ALA A 160 7.09 18.71 -7.82
C ALA A 160 7.55 17.70 -8.89
N GLN A 161 6.99 16.47 -8.89
CA GLN A 161 7.41 15.41 -9.82
C GLN A 161 6.68 15.44 -11.15
N THR A 162 5.38 15.66 -11.16
CA THR A 162 4.55 15.45 -12.34
C THR A 162 3.46 16.49 -12.55
N HIS A 163 3.35 17.50 -11.67
CA HIS A 163 2.25 18.46 -11.62
C HIS A 163 0.88 17.74 -11.61
N PHE A 164 0.28 17.57 -12.78
CA PHE A 164 -1.03 16.95 -12.97
C PHE A 164 -0.90 15.65 -13.75
N ASN A 165 -1.86 14.75 -13.57
CA ASN A 165 -2.04 13.63 -14.47
C ASN A 165 -2.79 14.10 -15.75
N GLU A 166 -2.68 13.32 -16.81
CA GLU A 166 -3.44 13.57 -18.04
C GLU A 166 -4.96 13.50 -17.74
N GLU A 167 -5.71 14.49 -18.18
CA GLU A 167 -7.11 14.70 -17.77
C GLU A 167 -8.09 13.75 -18.47
N LEU A 168 -7.89 13.48 -19.77
CA LEU A 168 -8.81 12.65 -20.56
C LEU A 168 -8.91 11.23 -20.00
N SER A 169 -7.79 10.63 -19.65
CA SER A 169 -7.77 9.30 -19.05
C SER A 169 -8.43 9.27 -17.68
N GLN A 170 -8.29 10.35 -16.90
CA GLN A 170 -8.96 10.46 -15.59
C GLN A 170 -10.48 10.53 -15.75
N MET A 171 -10.99 11.36 -16.68
CA MET A 171 -12.41 11.49 -16.97
C MET A 171 -12.99 10.16 -17.49
N ALA A 172 -12.34 9.53 -18.45
CA ALA A 172 -12.78 8.25 -19.01
C ALA A 172 -12.81 7.13 -17.95
N ALA A 173 -11.79 7.05 -17.08
CA ALA A 173 -11.75 6.09 -15.98
C ALA A 173 -12.87 6.36 -14.98
N ALA A 174 -13.11 7.61 -14.58
CA ALA A 174 -14.15 7.99 -13.65
C ALA A 174 -15.56 7.64 -14.20
N GLU A 175 -15.84 7.95 -15.45
CA GLU A 175 -17.10 7.60 -16.11
C GLU A 175 -17.31 6.08 -16.17
N PHE A 176 -16.27 5.34 -16.58
CA PHE A 176 -16.34 3.87 -16.63
C PHE A 176 -16.56 3.26 -15.25
N MET A 177 -15.83 3.70 -14.23
CA MET A 177 -15.95 3.21 -12.86
C MET A 177 -17.31 3.52 -12.22
N ALA A 178 -17.98 4.58 -12.63
CA ALA A 178 -19.34 4.90 -12.19
C ALA A 178 -20.44 4.04 -12.87
N SER A 179 -20.07 3.27 -13.89
CA SER A 179 -21.01 2.47 -14.67
C SER A 179 -21.13 1.03 -14.20
N SER A 180 -22.26 0.39 -14.46
CA SER A 180 -22.45 -1.07 -14.24
C SER A 180 -21.51 -1.94 -15.11
N ALA A 181 -20.89 -1.37 -16.12
CA ALA A 181 -19.89 -2.05 -16.95
C ALA A 181 -18.62 -2.35 -16.15
N TYR A 182 -18.22 -1.48 -15.21
CA TYR A 182 -17.09 -1.70 -14.33
C TYR A 182 -17.30 -2.93 -13.43
N ASP A 183 -18.47 -3.08 -12.83
CA ASP A 183 -18.77 -4.27 -12.00
C ASP A 183 -18.75 -5.56 -12.82
N ARG A 184 -19.27 -5.54 -14.05
CA ARG A 184 -19.20 -6.68 -14.97
C ARG A 184 -17.75 -7.00 -15.35
N HIS A 185 -16.93 -5.97 -15.57
CA HIS A 185 -15.51 -6.11 -15.88
C HIS A 185 -14.77 -6.78 -14.72
N LEU A 186 -14.94 -6.31 -13.49
CA LEU A 186 -14.30 -6.91 -12.30
C LEU A 186 -14.73 -8.37 -12.09
N ARG A 187 -16.01 -8.70 -12.30
CA ARG A 187 -16.47 -10.10 -12.22
C ARG A 187 -15.84 -11.02 -13.26
N ARG A 188 -15.45 -10.50 -14.41
CA ARG A 188 -14.71 -11.27 -15.44
C ARG A 188 -13.23 -11.44 -15.12
N LEU A 189 -12.64 -10.49 -14.39
CA LEU A 189 -11.24 -10.55 -14.00
C LEU A 189 -10.99 -11.52 -12.84
N ARG A 190 -11.98 -11.68 -11.93
CA ARG A 190 -11.97 -12.62 -10.80
C ARG A 190 -12.20 -14.06 -11.26
#